data_eef6e9f9747b6eb3ba27da29f9c6752a
#
_entry.id   eef6e9f9747b6eb3ba27da29f9c6752a
#
_cell.length_a   1.000
_cell.length_b   1.000
_cell.length_c   1.000
_cell.angle_alpha   90.00
_cell.angle_beta   90.00
_cell.angle_gamma   90.00
#
_symmetry.space_group_name_H-M   'P 1'
#
loop_
_entity.id
_entity.type
_entity.pdbx_description
1 polymer ?
#
loop_
_entity_poly.entity_id
_entity_poly.type
_entity_poly.pdbx_seq_one_letter_code
_entity_poly.pdbx_strand_id
1 'polypeptide(L)'
;VGIGPAPHCCMILSDMGAEIIRIDRPGGNKVGGTNEAAILNRGRKSIALDLKTSEGVATTRRLIQKADAVVEGFRPGVMERLGLAPEVCLKDNEKLVFGRMTGWGQDGPLSKVAGHDINYIALAGALGAIGDKERGPVPPLNLIGDFGGGGMMLAFGIVCGILESRTSGKGQVIDASMLEGSALLMAGILMAKNSGTWGHPRGENWLDGGAAFYGTYQCADDEWICIGSLEPQFYNLLRETLKLKEPIWDRQWDHDS
;
A
#
# COMPACT_ATOMS: atom_id res chain seq x y z
N VAL A 1 5.44 -6.75 -14.76
CA VAL A 1 4.33 -7.65 -14.40
C VAL A 1 4.48 -8.06 -12.96
N GLY A 2 3.44 -8.02 -12.17
CA GLY A 2 3.38 -8.41 -10.76
C GLY A 2 1.93 -8.64 -10.37
N ILE A 3 1.72 -9.06 -9.14
CA ILE A 3 0.40 -9.13 -8.50
C ILE A 3 0.35 -8.09 -7.37
N GLY A 4 -0.84 -7.56 -7.06
CA GLY A 4 -1.01 -6.63 -5.94
C GLY A 4 -0.45 -5.23 -6.18
N PRO A 5 0.62 -4.81 -5.49
CA PRO A 5 1.01 -3.42 -5.32
C PRO A 5 1.50 -2.73 -6.60
N ALA A 6 2.36 -3.36 -7.40
CA ALA A 6 2.86 -2.73 -8.63
C ALA A 6 1.76 -2.53 -9.69
N PRO A 7 0.88 -3.50 -9.97
CA PRO A 7 -0.34 -3.27 -10.76
C PRO A 7 -1.23 -2.17 -10.21
N HIS A 8 -1.43 -2.08 -8.90
CA HIS A 8 -2.21 -1.05 -8.25
C HIS A 8 -1.61 0.35 -8.44
N CYS A 9 -0.30 0.51 -8.23
CA CYS A 9 0.44 1.74 -8.55
C CYS A 9 0.17 2.19 -9.99
N CYS A 10 0.37 1.29 -10.96
CA CYS A 10 0.18 1.60 -12.38
C CYS A 10 -1.29 1.91 -12.72
N MET A 11 -2.25 1.27 -12.06
CA MET A 11 -3.67 1.57 -12.23
C MET A 11 -3.99 3.00 -11.79
N ILE A 12 -3.53 3.41 -10.61
CA ILE A 12 -3.74 4.76 -10.08
C ILE A 12 -3.14 5.80 -11.03
N LEU A 13 -1.90 5.61 -11.47
CA LEU A 13 -1.24 6.53 -12.39
C LEU A 13 -1.99 6.62 -13.72
N SER A 14 -2.50 5.48 -14.23
CA SER A 14 -3.33 5.45 -15.43
C SER A 14 -4.64 6.20 -15.28
N ASP A 15 -5.34 6.03 -14.15
CA ASP A 15 -6.56 6.77 -13.83
C ASP A 15 -6.33 8.30 -13.78
N MET A 16 -5.11 8.71 -13.39
CA MET A 16 -4.68 10.11 -13.36
C MET A 16 -4.14 10.62 -14.72
N GLY A 17 -4.24 9.83 -15.78
CA GLY A 17 -3.90 10.25 -17.15
C GLY A 17 -2.51 9.83 -17.63
N ALA A 18 -1.74 9.05 -16.88
CA ALA A 18 -0.47 8.52 -17.38
C ALA A 18 -0.71 7.45 -18.46
N GLU A 19 0.06 7.51 -19.55
CA GLU A 19 0.10 6.44 -20.52
C GLU A 19 0.96 5.28 -20.00
N ILE A 20 0.33 4.14 -19.72
CA ILE A 20 0.99 2.97 -19.16
C ILE A 20 1.08 1.86 -20.22
N ILE A 21 2.31 1.39 -20.44
CA ILE A 21 2.58 0.22 -21.28
C ILE A 21 3.00 -0.93 -20.37
N ARG A 22 2.17 -1.96 -20.31
CA ARG A 22 2.45 -3.18 -19.56
C ARG A 22 3.20 -4.18 -20.43
N ILE A 23 4.35 -4.65 -19.99
CA ILE A 23 5.11 -5.71 -20.64
C ILE A 23 4.71 -7.03 -20.01
N ASP A 24 4.08 -7.89 -20.78
CA ASP A 24 3.62 -9.21 -20.37
C ASP A 24 4.52 -10.32 -20.94
N ARG A 25 4.51 -11.47 -20.28
CA ARG A 25 5.15 -12.67 -20.79
C ARG A 25 4.31 -13.24 -21.94
N PRO A 26 4.91 -13.71 -23.03
CA PRO A 26 4.20 -14.49 -24.05
C PRO A 26 3.48 -15.69 -23.40
N GLY A 27 2.21 -15.91 -23.78
CA GLY A 27 1.37 -16.95 -23.19
C GLY A 27 0.71 -16.58 -21.86
N GLY A 28 0.89 -15.35 -21.40
CA GLY A 28 0.20 -14.81 -20.22
C GLY A 28 0.81 -15.22 -18.88
N ASN A 29 0.22 -14.72 -17.81
CA ASN A 29 0.56 -15.08 -16.43
C ASN A 29 -0.39 -16.16 -15.90
N LYS A 30 0.18 -17.19 -15.30
CA LYS A 30 -0.60 -18.25 -14.64
C LYS A 30 -1.16 -17.82 -13.26
N VAL A 31 -0.60 -16.78 -12.66
CA VAL A 31 -0.98 -16.28 -11.33
C VAL A 31 -1.38 -14.81 -11.46
N GLY A 32 -2.50 -14.44 -10.86
CA GLY A 32 -3.00 -13.06 -10.85
C GLY A 32 -3.88 -12.68 -12.03
N GLY A 33 -4.27 -13.63 -12.88
CA GLY A 33 -5.21 -13.44 -13.98
C GLY A 33 -4.68 -12.52 -15.09
N THR A 34 -4.61 -13.03 -16.30
CA THR A 34 -4.45 -12.21 -17.52
C THR A 34 -5.77 -11.64 -17.99
N ASN A 35 -6.78 -11.72 -17.13
CA ASN A 35 -8.14 -11.42 -17.51
C ASN A 35 -8.25 -9.92 -17.84
N GLU A 36 -8.75 -9.60 -19.02
CA GLU A 36 -9.08 -8.24 -19.45
C GLU A 36 -10.04 -7.54 -18.46
N ALA A 37 -10.85 -8.34 -17.73
CA ALA A 37 -11.72 -7.88 -16.69
C ALA A 37 -11.02 -7.54 -15.36
N ALA A 38 -9.70 -7.76 -15.22
CA ALA A 38 -9.01 -7.42 -13.98
C ALA A 38 -8.94 -5.89 -13.78
N ILE A 39 -9.64 -5.39 -12.78
CA ILE A 39 -9.75 -3.97 -12.46
C ILE A 39 -8.36 -3.31 -12.36
N LEU A 40 -7.38 -4.00 -11.75
CA LEU A 40 -6.01 -3.51 -11.63
C LEU A 40 -5.29 -3.32 -12.97
N ASN A 41 -5.84 -3.81 -14.08
CA ASN A 41 -5.25 -3.69 -15.41
C ASN A 41 -5.90 -2.62 -16.29
N ARG A 42 -6.93 -1.93 -15.78
CA ARG A 42 -7.66 -0.93 -16.57
C ARG A 42 -6.75 0.21 -17.04
N GLY A 43 -7.12 0.81 -18.18
CA GLY A 43 -6.46 1.99 -18.72
C GLY A 43 -5.06 1.77 -19.29
N ARG A 44 -4.55 0.51 -19.33
CA ARG A 44 -3.18 0.20 -19.74
C ARG A 44 -3.13 -0.52 -21.08
N LYS A 45 -2.19 -0.12 -21.93
CA LYS A 45 -1.80 -0.88 -23.13
C LYS A 45 -0.93 -2.08 -22.73
N SER A 46 -0.97 -3.16 -23.48
CA SER A 46 -0.16 -4.37 -23.21
C SER A 46 0.65 -4.76 -24.44
N ILE A 47 1.87 -5.23 -24.21
CA ILE A 47 2.73 -5.85 -25.22
C ILE A 47 3.33 -7.13 -24.62
N ALA A 48 3.31 -8.22 -25.39
CA ALA A 48 3.95 -9.48 -24.99
C ALA A 48 5.41 -9.51 -25.47
N LEU A 49 6.36 -9.56 -24.53
CA LEU A 49 7.80 -9.64 -24.79
C LEU A 49 8.44 -10.74 -23.93
N ASP A 50 9.25 -11.60 -24.53
CA ASP A 50 10.06 -12.55 -23.78
C ASP A 50 11.36 -11.89 -23.32
N LEU A 51 11.41 -11.49 -22.06
CA LEU A 51 12.59 -10.86 -21.45
C LEU A 51 13.78 -11.82 -21.24
N LYS A 52 13.66 -13.09 -21.64
CA LYS A 52 14.77 -14.04 -21.68
C LYS A 52 15.52 -14.01 -23.01
N THR A 53 14.97 -13.33 -24.03
CA THR A 53 15.60 -13.18 -25.34
C THR A 53 16.27 -11.83 -25.47
N SER A 54 17.35 -11.76 -26.24
CA SER A 54 18.06 -10.51 -26.57
C SER A 54 17.12 -9.47 -27.22
N GLU A 55 16.23 -9.93 -28.11
CA GLU A 55 15.29 -9.06 -28.82
C GLU A 55 14.22 -8.50 -27.86
N GLY A 56 13.70 -9.32 -26.93
CA GLY A 56 12.73 -8.87 -25.92
C GLY A 56 13.35 -7.83 -25.00
N VAL A 57 14.58 -8.04 -24.53
CA VAL A 57 15.32 -7.08 -23.72
C VAL A 57 15.62 -5.79 -24.51
N ALA A 58 16.12 -5.91 -25.74
CA ALA A 58 16.42 -4.74 -26.58
C ALA A 58 15.17 -3.91 -26.86
N THR A 59 14.02 -4.57 -27.12
CA THR A 59 12.76 -3.88 -27.34
C THR A 59 12.29 -3.17 -26.07
N THR A 60 12.41 -3.83 -24.93
CA THR A 60 12.09 -3.24 -23.60
C THR A 60 12.96 -2.00 -23.34
N ARG A 61 14.27 -2.06 -23.58
CA ARG A 61 15.17 -0.91 -23.42
C ARG A 61 14.76 0.26 -24.32
N ARG A 62 14.35 0.01 -25.58
CA ARG A 62 13.85 1.08 -26.46
C ARG A 62 12.57 1.75 -25.94
N LEU A 63 11.69 1.01 -25.28
CA LEU A 63 10.52 1.59 -24.59
C LEU A 63 10.96 2.44 -23.38
N ILE A 64 11.87 1.91 -22.57
CA ILE A 64 12.41 2.59 -21.37
C ILE A 64 13.11 3.91 -21.73
N GLN A 65 13.85 3.95 -22.84
CA GLN A 65 14.51 5.17 -23.32
C GLN A 65 13.54 6.34 -23.57
N LYS A 66 12.25 6.05 -23.81
CA LYS A 66 11.21 7.05 -24.09
C LYS A 66 10.24 7.23 -22.93
N ALA A 67 10.39 6.48 -21.85
CA ALA A 67 9.49 6.52 -20.70
C ALA A 67 9.98 7.55 -19.67
N ASP A 68 9.04 8.20 -18.97
CA ASP A 68 9.35 8.99 -17.78
C ASP A 68 9.68 8.10 -16.58
N ALA A 69 9.05 6.91 -16.51
CA ALA A 69 9.28 5.97 -15.41
C ALA A 69 9.19 4.50 -15.85
N VAL A 70 9.85 3.64 -15.07
CA VAL A 70 9.69 2.18 -15.08
C VAL A 70 9.17 1.75 -13.73
N VAL A 71 8.21 0.82 -13.70
CA VAL A 71 7.73 0.17 -12.49
C VAL A 71 7.97 -1.33 -12.62
N GLU A 72 8.66 -1.90 -11.64
CA GLU A 72 8.88 -3.33 -11.54
C GLU A 72 8.50 -3.84 -10.14
N GLY A 73 8.12 -5.12 -10.06
CA GLY A 73 7.74 -5.79 -8.81
C GLY A 73 8.35 -7.19 -8.73
N PHE A 74 9.58 -7.36 -9.25
CA PHE A 74 10.31 -8.59 -9.12
C PHE A 74 11.09 -8.65 -7.80
N ARG A 75 11.54 -9.83 -7.44
CA ARG A 75 12.49 -9.98 -6.33
C ARG A 75 13.82 -9.29 -6.65
N PRO A 76 14.54 -8.78 -5.64
CA PRO A 76 15.88 -8.18 -5.84
C PRO A 76 16.81 -9.04 -6.69
N GLY A 77 17.51 -8.41 -7.63
CA GLY A 77 18.44 -9.06 -8.54
C GLY A 77 17.81 -9.68 -9.81
N VAL A 78 16.49 -9.65 -9.98
CA VAL A 78 15.84 -10.17 -11.21
C VAL A 78 16.06 -9.25 -12.39
N MET A 79 15.82 -7.94 -12.23
CA MET A 79 16.03 -6.96 -13.30
C MET A 79 17.50 -6.92 -13.73
N GLU A 80 18.42 -7.06 -12.80
CA GLU A 80 19.85 -7.16 -13.03
C GLU A 80 20.19 -8.36 -13.93
N ARG A 81 19.67 -9.54 -13.61
CA ARG A 81 19.88 -10.77 -14.43
C ARG A 81 19.24 -10.69 -15.81
N LEU A 82 18.21 -9.87 -15.97
CA LEU A 82 17.55 -9.63 -17.27
C LEU A 82 18.29 -8.58 -18.12
N GLY A 83 19.38 -7.97 -17.61
CA GLY A 83 20.07 -6.88 -18.29
C GLY A 83 19.28 -5.55 -18.31
N LEU A 84 18.34 -5.41 -17.38
CA LEU A 84 17.47 -4.25 -17.18
C LEU A 84 17.71 -3.61 -15.81
N ALA A 85 18.93 -3.72 -15.28
CA ALA A 85 19.33 -3.09 -14.02
C ALA A 85 19.07 -1.58 -14.03
N PRO A 86 18.77 -0.95 -12.90
CA PRO A 86 18.60 0.51 -12.82
C PRO A 86 19.74 1.28 -13.47
N GLU A 87 20.99 0.88 -13.23
CA GLU A 87 22.19 1.53 -13.76
C GLU A 87 22.23 1.47 -15.30
N VAL A 88 21.78 0.35 -15.88
CA VAL A 88 21.70 0.19 -17.35
C VAL A 88 20.62 1.09 -17.92
N CYS A 89 19.44 1.09 -17.30
CA CYS A 89 18.29 1.87 -17.76
C CYS A 89 18.53 3.38 -17.61
N LEU A 90 19.13 3.81 -16.48
CA LEU A 90 19.49 5.22 -16.24
C LEU A 90 20.60 5.71 -17.19
N LYS A 91 21.52 4.84 -17.60
CA LYS A 91 22.50 5.18 -18.65
C LYS A 91 21.84 5.40 -20.01
N ASP A 92 20.77 4.64 -20.31
CA ASP A 92 20.04 4.80 -21.56
C ASP A 92 19.07 5.99 -21.53
N ASN A 93 18.61 6.39 -20.35
CA ASN A 93 17.72 7.53 -20.11
C ASN A 93 18.03 8.15 -18.75
N GLU A 94 18.85 9.20 -18.76
CA GLU A 94 19.32 9.87 -17.55
C GLU A 94 18.21 10.50 -16.70
N LYS A 95 17.02 10.72 -17.29
CA LYS A 95 15.85 11.31 -16.61
C LYS A 95 14.88 10.27 -16.07
N LEU A 96 15.15 8.99 -16.27
CA LEU A 96 14.26 7.90 -15.91
C LEU A 96 14.04 7.81 -14.39
N VAL A 97 12.80 7.67 -13.97
CA VAL A 97 12.46 7.25 -12.60
C VAL A 97 12.25 5.74 -12.56
N PHE A 98 13.08 5.05 -11.81
CA PHE A 98 13.04 3.58 -11.73
C PHE A 98 12.40 3.12 -10.42
N GLY A 99 11.11 2.78 -10.45
CA GLY A 99 10.33 2.33 -9.29
C GLY A 99 10.42 0.83 -9.05
N ARG A 100 10.91 0.45 -7.89
CA ARG A 100 11.08 -0.94 -7.43
C ARG A 100 10.11 -1.24 -6.30
N MET A 101 9.20 -2.19 -6.50
CA MET A 101 8.24 -2.64 -5.50
C MET A 101 8.67 -3.98 -4.90
N THR A 102 8.89 -4.01 -3.61
CA THR A 102 9.22 -5.24 -2.89
C THR A 102 8.46 -5.34 -1.56
N GLY A 103 8.54 -6.51 -0.93
CA GLY A 103 8.02 -6.69 0.42
C GLY A 103 8.92 -6.09 1.50
N TRP A 104 10.23 -6.34 1.37
CA TRP A 104 11.24 -6.09 2.40
C TRP A 104 12.27 -5.01 2.07
N GLY A 105 12.23 -4.42 0.87
CA GLY A 105 13.27 -3.57 0.34
C GLY A 105 14.30 -4.34 -0.52
N GLN A 106 15.20 -3.57 -1.15
CA GLN A 106 16.25 -4.15 -1.99
C GLN A 106 17.39 -4.75 -1.17
N ASP A 107 17.60 -4.23 0.04
CA ASP A 107 18.69 -4.61 0.92
C ASP A 107 18.19 -5.20 2.23
N GLY A 108 19.12 -5.65 3.07
CA GLY A 108 18.84 -6.21 4.38
C GLY A 108 18.61 -7.72 4.40
N PRO A 109 18.52 -8.32 5.60
CA PRO A 109 18.50 -9.78 5.77
C PRO A 109 17.27 -10.47 5.19
N LEU A 110 16.15 -9.77 5.06
CA LEU A 110 14.89 -10.30 4.54
C LEU A 110 14.67 -10.02 3.04
N SER A 111 15.52 -9.23 2.38
CA SER A 111 15.31 -8.79 0.99
C SER A 111 15.06 -9.93 0.00
N LYS A 112 15.64 -11.10 0.23
CA LYS A 112 15.48 -12.31 -0.61
C LYS A 112 14.44 -13.30 -0.08
N VAL A 113 13.86 -13.06 1.08
CA VAL A 113 12.90 -13.95 1.72
C VAL A 113 11.52 -13.77 1.09
N ALA A 114 10.78 -14.87 0.93
CA ALA A 114 9.40 -14.79 0.48
C ALA A 114 8.50 -14.19 1.58
N GLY A 115 7.48 -13.46 1.16
CA GLY A 115 6.47 -12.91 2.07
C GLY A 115 5.28 -12.40 1.28
N HIS A 116 4.21 -12.11 1.99
CA HIS A 116 2.99 -11.49 1.50
C HIS A 116 2.58 -10.34 2.44
N ASP A 117 1.56 -9.59 2.07
CA ASP A 117 1.04 -8.45 2.84
C ASP A 117 1.05 -8.70 4.35
N ILE A 118 0.43 -9.78 4.80
CA ILE A 118 0.31 -10.13 6.22
C ILE A 118 1.65 -10.21 6.95
N ASN A 119 2.72 -10.65 6.28
CA ASN A 119 4.05 -10.75 6.87
C ASN A 119 4.68 -9.35 7.01
N TYR A 120 4.50 -8.49 6.01
CA TYR A 120 5.06 -7.13 6.02
C TYR A 120 4.37 -6.27 7.08
N ILE A 121 3.03 -6.31 7.13
CA ILE A 121 2.26 -5.56 8.11
C ILE A 121 2.42 -6.09 9.54
N ALA A 122 2.72 -7.39 9.71
CA ALA A 122 3.04 -7.96 11.01
C ALA A 122 4.35 -7.37 11.56
N LEU A 123 5.40 -7.33 10.75
CA LEU A 123 6.69 -6.79 11.16
C LEU A 123 6.66 -5.26 11.32
N ALA A 124 5.84 -4.56 10.52
CA ALA A 124 5.59 -3.12 10.67
C ALA A 124 4.78 -2.76 11.92
N GLY A 125 4.19 -3.75 12.61
CA GLY A 125 3.34 -3.54 13.77
C GLY A 125 1.86 -3.28 13.47
N ALA A 126 1.50 -3.03 12.21
CA ALA A 126 0.12 -2.71 11.83
C ALA A 126 -0.86 -3.86 12.11
N LEU A 127 -0.48 -5.11 11.77
CA LEU A 127 -1.32 -6.26 12.06
C LEU A 127 -1.56 -6.43 13.58
N GLY A 128 -0.53 -6.15 14.39
CA GLY A 128 -0.64 -6.24 15.84
C GLY A 128 -1.61 -5.23 16.45
N ALA A 129 -1.84 -4.10 15.79
CA ALA A 129 -2.76 -3.05 16.24
C ALA A 129 -4.22 -3.26 15.81
N ILE A 130 -4.49 -4.19 14.89
CA ILE A 130 -5.82 -4.40 14.30
C ILE A 130 -6.44 -5.70 14.82
N GLY A 131 -7.67 -5.63 15.29
CA GLY A 131 -8.43 -6.75 15.83
C GLY A 131 -9.02 -6.45 17.18
N ASP A 132 -9.64 -7.45 17.77
CA ASP A 132 -10.24 -7.36 19.10
C ASP A 132 -9.37 -8.02 20.17
N LYS A 133 -9.77 -7.84 21.44
CA LYS A 133 -9.08 -8.38 22.61
C LYS A 133 -9.11 -9.92 22.62
N GLU A 134 -10.22 -10.51 22.25
CA GLU A 134 -10.49 -11.96 22.44
C GLU A 134 -9.92 -12.79 21.30
N ARG A 135 -10.06 -12.34 20.04
CA ARG A 135 -9.70 -13.10 18.84
C ARG A 135 -8.26 -12.89 18.39
N GLY A 136 -7.63 -11.85 18.88
CA GLY A 136 -6.26 -11.50 18.46
C GLY A 136 -6.19 -10.63 17.19
N PRO A 137 -5.02 -10.57 16.51
CA PRO A 137 -4.86 -9.79 15.31
C PRO A 137 -5.77 -10.28 14.17
N VAL A 138 -6.44 -9.33 13.49
CA VAL A 138 -7.31 -9.61 12.35
C VAL A 138 -6.68 -9.06 11.08
N PRO A 139 -6.44 -9.88 10.04
CA PRO A 139 -5.90 -9.42 8.77
C PRO A 139 -6.87 -8.42 8.08
N PRO A 140 -6.40 -7.19 7.78
CA PRO A 140 -7.23 -6.17 7.12
C PRO A 140 -7.24 -6.35 5.59
N LEU A 141 -7.38 -7.58 5.10
CA LEU A 141 -7.14 -7.95 3.71
C LEU A 141 -5.68 -7.61 3.31
N ASN A 142 -5.45 -7.21 2.07
CA ASN A 142 -4.15 -6.70 1.60
C ASN A 142 -4.17 -5.17 1.37
N LEU A 143 -4.96 -4.45 2.17
CA LEU A 143 -5.15 -3.01 2.01
C LEU A 143 -3.96 -2.21 2.54
N ILE A 144 -3.31 -2.68 3.61
CA ILE A 144 -2.25 -1.93 4.28
C ILE A 144 -0.90 -2.16 3.62
N GLY A 145 -0.46 -3.41 3.47
CA GLY A 145 0.84 -3.73 2.88
C GLY A 145 0.88 -3.54 1.37
N ASP A 146 0.05 -4.29 0.64
CA ASP A 146 0.07 -4.26 -0.82
C ASP A 146 -0.36 -2.90 -1.36
N PHE A 147 -1.48 -2.35 -0.89
CA PHE A 147 -2.10 -1.19 -1.52
C PHE A 147 -1.68 0.13 -0.87
N GLY A 148 -1.87 0.31 0.42
CA GLY A 148 -1.52 1.56 1.11
C GLY A 148 -0.02 1.78 1.19
N GLY A 149 0.70 0.89 1.88
CA GLY A 149 2.15 0.97 2.08
C GLY A 149 2.95 0.67 0.82
N GLY A 150 2.42 -0.15 -0.09
CA GLY A 150 3.08 -0.52 -1.33
C GLY A 150 2.69 0.35 -2.52
N GLY A 151 1.56 0.03 -3.15
CA GLY A 151 1.17 0.61 -4.44
C GLY A 151 0.99 2.12 -4.41
N MET A 152 0.34 2.67 -3.37
CA MET A 152 0.16 4.12 -3.21
C MET A 152 1.49 4.84 -2.96
N MET A 153 2.34 4.30 -2.09
CA MET A 153 3.65 4.91 -1.80
C MET A 153 4.57 4.88 -3.02
N LEU A 154 4.54 3.79 -3.80
CA LEU A 154 5.28 3.75 -5.06
C LEU A 154 4.75 4.78 -6.07
N ALA A 155 3.43 4.91 -6.22
CA ALA A 155 2.83 5.90 -7.12
C ALA A 155 3.23 7.33 -6.73
N PHE A 156 3.17 7.65 -5.43
CA PHE A 156 3.64 8.93 -4.89
C PHE A 156 5.13 9.15 -5.18
N GLY A 157 5.97 8.16 -4.88
CA GLY A 157 7.42 8.24 -5.14
C GLY A 157 7.74 8.46 -6.62
N ILE A 158 7.04 7.78 -7.53
CA ILE A 158 7.19 7.96 -8.98
C ILE A 158 6.86 9.41 -9.39
N VAL A 159 5.75 9.95 -8.93
CA VAL A 159 5.35 11.34 -9.26
C VAL A 159 6.37 12.34 -8.72
N CYS A 160 6.81 12.19 -7.47
CA CYS A 160 7.87 13.02 -6.88
C CYS A 160 9.18 12.92 -7.67
N GLY A 161 9.60 11.71 -8.04
CA GLY A 161 10.79 11.46 -8.83
C GLY A 161 10.73 12.11 -10.22
N ILE A 162 9.56 12.02 -10.90
CA ILE A 162 9.36 12.69 -12.20
C ILE A 162 9.42 14.21 -12.06
N LEU A 163 8.80 14.76 -11.01
CA LEU A 163 8.83 16.19 -10.74
C LEU A 163 10.28 16.68 -10.51
N GLU A 164 11.04 15.96 -9.71
CA GLU A 164 12.46 16.24 -9.47
C GLU A 164 13.28 16.12 -10.77
N SER A 165 13.08 15.05 -11.52
CA SER A 165 13.78 14.81 -12.79
C SER A 165 13.53 15.90 -13.84
N ARG A 166 12.34 16.48 -13.85
CA ARG A 166 12.01 17.62 -14.73
C ARG A 166 12.77 18.89 -14.35
N THR A 167 13.13 19.05 -13.09
CA THR A 167 13.87 20.20 -12.57
C THR A 167 15.37 19.99 -12.66
N SER A 168 15.88 18.86 -12.16
CA SER A 168 17.32 18.57 -12.10
C SER A 168 17.91 18.02 -13.42
N GLY A 169 17.05 17.47 -14.27
CA GLY A 169 17.47 16.72 -15.46
C GLY A 169 17.96 15.30 -15.16
N LYS A 170 17.86 14.83 -13.91
CA LYS A 170 18.38 13.54 -13.45
C LYS A 170 17.25 12.67 -12.90
N GLY A 171 17.18 11.43 -13.36
CA GLY A 171 16.33 10.41 -12.81
C GLY A 171 16.90 9.81 -11.53
N GLN A 172 16.11 8.91 -10.94
CA GLN A 172 16.49 8.25 -9.69
C GLN A 172 15.81 6.89 -9.54
N VAL A 173 16.30 6.09 -8.60
CA VAL A 173 15.67 4.83 -8.19
C VAL A 173 14.79 5.11 -6.97
N ILE A 174 13.56 4.63 -7.02
CA ILE A 174 12.60 4.61 -5.91
C ILE A 174 12.53 3.17 -5.40
N ASP A 175 13.12 2.90 -4.26
CA ASP A 175 12.96 1.62 -3.55
C ASP A 175 11.74 1.74 -2.64
N ALA A 176 10.64 1.13 -3.03
CA ALA A 176 9.40 1.13 -2.27
C ALA A 176 9.16 -0.24 -1.68
N SER A 177 9.30 -0.34 -0.37
CA SER A 177 9.02 -1.58 0.35
C SER A 177 7.66 -1.52 1.06
N MET A 178 6.89 -2.60 0.96
CA MET A 178 5.61 -2.70 1.66
C MET A 178 5.79 -2.64 3.18
N LEU A 179 6.89 -3.15 3.71
CA LEU A 179 7.23 -3.05 5.13
C LEU A 179 7.37 -1.60 5.58
N GLU A 180 8.21 -0.83 4.89
CA GLU A 180 8.49 0.57 5.27
C GLU A 180 7.28 1.47 5.06
N GLY A 181 6.57 1.28 3.94
CA GLY A 181 5.33 2.01 3.69
C GLY A 181 4.25 1.70 4.74
N SER A 182 4.13 0.44 5.16
CA SER A 182 3.21 0.07 6.25
C SER A 182 3.62 0.69 7.59
N ALA A 183 4.93 0.74 7.90
CA ALA A 183 5.43 1.42 9.08
C ALA A 183 5.14 2.92 9.05
N LEU A 184 5.25 3.55 7.88
CA LEU A 184 4.90 4.97 7.70
C LEU A 184 3.41 5.23 7.96
N LEU A 185 2.52 4.32 7.52
CA LEU A 185 1.07 4.42 7.81
C LEU A 185 0.77 4.33 9.31
N MET A 186 1.63 3.69 10.09
CA MET A 186 1.50 3.58 11.54
C MET A 186 1.98 4.81 12.32
N ALA A 187 2.46 5.86 11.66
CA ALA A 187 3.06 7.03 12.31
C ALA A 187 2.13 7.68 13.35
N GLY A 188 0.84 7.81 13.07
CA GLY A 188 -0.15 8.35 14.01
C GLY A 188 -0.34 7.46 15.26
N ILE A 189 -0.41 6.16 15.08
CA ILE A 189 -0.55 5.21 16.19
C ILE A 189 0.73 5.17 17.04
N LEU A 190 1.90 5.19 16.39
CA LEU A 190 3.19 5.26 17.10
C LEU A 190 3.33 6.56 17.90
N MET A 191 2.88 7.70 17.34
CA MET A 191 2.82 8.97 18.05
C MET A 191 1.90 8.87 19.27
N ALA A 192 0.68 8.34 19.10
CA ALA A 192 -0.28 8.17 20.19
C ALA A 192 0.26 7.24 21.29
N LYS A 193 0.98 6.16 20.91
CA LYS A 193 1.65 5.26 21.86
C LYS A 193 2.74 6.00 22.66
N ASN A 194 3.56 6.80 21.98
CA ASN A 194 4.63 7.55 22.64
C ASN A 194 4.10 8.65 23.59
N SER A 195 2.94 9.23 23.28
CA SER A 195 2.28 10.22 24.16
C SER A 195 1.44 9.60 25.27
N GLY A 196 1.32 8.27 25.32
CA GLY A 196 0.51 7.56 26.32
C GLY A 196 -0.99 7.53 26.04
N THR A 197 -1.43 8.07 24.90
CA THR A 197 -2.86 8.07 24.50
C THR A 197 -3.28 6.79 23.75
N TRP A 198 -2.32 5.91 23.47
CA TRP A 198 -2.53 4.56 22.94
C TRP A 198 -1.80 3.58 23.86
N GLY A 199 -2.31 3.38 25.07
CA GLY A 199 -1.66 2.63 26.15
C GLY A 199 -2.32 1.30 26.48
N HIS A 200 -3.50 1.04 25.94
CA HIS A 200 -4.29 -0.14 26.23
C HIS A 200 -3.96 -1.30 25.27
N PRO A 201 -4.29 -2.54 25.65
CA PRO A 201 -4.27 -3.67 24.74
C PRO A 201 -5.11 -3.40 23.47
N ARG A 202 -4.83 -4.16 22.41
CA ARG A 202 -5.62 -4.10 21.17
C ARG A 202 -7.11 -4.32 21.45
N GLY A 203 -7.96 -3.52 20.81
CA GLY A 203 -9.40 -3.54 21.00
C GLY A 203 -9.89 -2.75 22.21
N GLU A 204 -8.98 -2.09 22.93
CA GLU A 204 -9.30 -1.27 24.10
C GLU A 204 -8.88 0.19 23.93
N ASN A 205 -8.47 0.59 22.73
CA ASN A 205 -8.12 1.98 22.41
C ASN A 205 -9.25 2.64 21.59
N TRP A 206 -9.17 3.95 21.45
CA TRP A 206 -10.27 4.73 20.87
C TRP A 206 -10.51 4.55 19.36
N LEU A 207 -9.54 4.06 18.58
CA LEU A 207 -9.69 3.78 17.14
C LEU A 207 -9.84 2.30 16.80
N ASP A 208 -9.68 1.40 17.75
CA ASP A 208 -9.68 -0.04 17.51
C ASP A 208 -10.89 -0.77 18.11
N GLY A 209 -11.92 0.00 18.51
CA GLY A 209 -13.18 -0.51 19.04
C GLY A 209 -13.32 -0.43 20.56
N GLY A 210 -12.32 0.11 21.27
CA GLY A 210 -12.37 0.29 22.74
C GLY A 210 -13.23 1.46 23.18
N ALA A 211 -13.59 2.38 22.27
CA ALA A 211 -14.44 3.53 22.59
C ALA A 211 -15.86 3.32 22.07
N ALA A 212 -16.86 3.47 22.92
CA ALA A 212 -18.27 3.32 22.56
C ALA A 212 -18.74 4.27 21.45
N PHE A 213 -18.07 5.38 21.25
CA PHE A 213 -18.36 6.36 20.20
C PHE A 213 -17.56 6.14 18.90
N TYR A 214 -16.76 5.07 18.83
CA TYR A 214 -15.99 4.69 17.64
C TYR A 214 -15.91 3.17 17.49
N GLY A 215 -16.90 2.62 16.83
CA GLY A 215 -17.00 1.17 16.69
C GLY A 215 -18.12 0.71 15.77
N THR A 216 -18.28 -0.59 15.67
CA THR A 216 -19.34 -1.25 14.90
C THR A 216 -20.29 -1.99 15.84
N TYR A 217 -21.59 -1.92 15.57
CA TYR A 217 -22.64 -2.46 16.41
C TYR A 217 -23.66 -3.25 15.58
N GLN A 218 -24.02 -4.42 16.07
CA GLN A 218 -25.07 -5.23 15.46
C GLN A 218 -26.45 -4.69 15.87
N CYS A 219 -27.32 -4.48 14.92
CA CYS A 219 -28.70 -4.03 15.11
C CYS A 219 -29.63 -5.22 15.37
N ALA A 220 -30.87 -4.92 15.77
CA ALA A 220 -31.89 -5.95 16.08
C ALA A 220 -32.34 -6.77 14.86
N ASP A 221 -32.07 -6.32 13.65
CA ASP A 221 -32.34 -6.97 12.38
C ASP A 221 -31.12 -7.74 11.82
N ASP A 222 -30.11 -7.98 12.66
CA ASP A 222 -28.84 -8.63 12.33
C ASP A 222 -27.94 -7.84 11.37
N GLU A 223 -28.31 -6.64 10.94
CA GLU A 223 -27.47 -5.73 10.17
C GLU A 223 -26.47 -4.97 11.07
N TRP A 224 -25.50 -4.28 10.47
CA TRP A 224 -24.44 -3.60 11.19
C TRP A 224 -24.44 -2.10 10.91
N ILE A 225 -24.22 -1.32 11.96
CA ILE A 225 -23.95 0.11 11.86
C ILE A 225 -22.54 0.41 12.36
N CYS A 226 -21.99 1.53 11.92
CA CYS A 226 -20.76 2.11 12.47
C CYS A 226 -21.04 3.46 13.12
N ILE A 227 -20.36 3.72 14.22
CA ILE A 227 -20.40 5.00 14.94
C ILE A 227 -18.99 5.57 14.92
N GLY A 228 -18.87 6.89 14.67
CA GLY A 228 -17.59 7.60 14.62
C GLY A 228 -17.74 9.02 15.15
N SER A 229 -18.41 9.20 16.30
CA SER A 229 -18.75 10.51 16.89
C SER A 229 -17.65 11.01 17.82
N LEU A 230 -16.51 11.41 17.25
CA LEU A 230 -15.30 11.82 17.99
C LEU A 230 -15.46 13.21 18.63
N GLU A 231 -15.94 14.20 17.88
CA GLU A 231 -16.05 15.57 18.35
C GLU A 231 -17.23 15.70 19.32
N PRO A 232 -17.11 16.57 20.36
CA PRO A 232 -18.12 16.70 21.41
C PRO A 232 -19.54 16.99 20.88
N GLN A 233 -19.67 17.78 19.82
CA GLN A 233 -20.97 18.10 19.24
C GLN A 233 -21.64 16.88 18.61
N PHE A 234 -20.86 16.00 17.94
CA PHE A 234 -21.38 14.78 17.35
C PHE A 234 -21.66 13.71 18.40
N TYR A 235 -20.85 13.64 19.43
CA TYR A 235 -21.09 12.76 20.57
C TYR A 235 -22.37 13.15 21.32
N ASN A 236 -22.60 14.44 21.57
CA ASN A 236 -23.84 14.92 22.17
C ASN A 236 -25.07 14.61 21.33
N LEU A 237 -24.98 14.79 20.00
CA LEU A 237 -26.05 14.42 19.08
C LEU A 237 -26.33 12.91 19.10
N LEU A 238 -25.31 12.08 19.16
CA LEU A 238 -25.45 10.62 19.33
C LEU A 238 -26.19 10.27 20.61
N ARG A 239 -25.79 10.88 21.76
CA ARG A 239 -26.44 10.68 23.05
C ARG A 239 -27.91 11.08 23.03
N GLU A 240 -28.23 12.23 22.47
CA GLU A 240 -29.61 12.74 22.32
C GLU A 240 -30.45 11.80 21.46
N THR A 241 -29.90 11.36 20.31
CA THR A 241 -30.56 10.47 19.36
C THR A 241 -30.88 9.10 19.97
N LEU A 242 -29.93 8.53 20.68
CA LEU A 242 -30.04 7.24 21.34
C LEU A 242 -30.69 7.35 22.73
N LYS A 243 -30.98 8.55 23.20
CA LYS A 243 -31.57 8.84 24.54
C LYS A 243 -30.73 8.32 25.70
N LEU A 244 -29.42 8.39 25.58
CA LEU A 244 -28.46 7.98 26.60
C LEU A 244 -28.37 9.06 27.69
N LYS A 245 -29.02 8.84 28.85
CA LYS A 245 -29.18 9.80 29.91
C LYS A 245 -28.37 9.50 31.17
N GLU A 246 -27.81 8.32 31.25
CA GLU A 246 -27.02 7.88 32.40
C GLU A 246 -25.74 8.72 32.53
N PRO A 247 -25.31 9.08 33.77
CA PRO A 247 -24.15 9.95 33.98
C PRO A 247 -22.82 9.39 33.41
N ILE A 248 -22.74 8.09 33.17
CA ILE A 248 -21.56 7.47 32.55
C ILE A 248 -21.28 8.06 31.17
N TRP A 249 -22.33 8.43 30.40
CA TRP A 249 -22.21 9.01 29.07
C TRP A 249 -21.73 10.47 29.06
N ASP A 250 -21.61 11.11 30.25
CA ASP A 250 -21.05 12.47 30.35
C ASP A 250 -19.51 12.46 30.19
N ARG A 251 -18.88 11.28 30.31
CA ARG A 251 -17.43 11.10 30.33
C ARG A 251 -16.93 10.39 29.06
N GLN A 252 -17.04 11.08 27.94
CA GLN A 252 -16.72 10.52 26.60
C GLN A 252 -15.36 9.80 26.54
N TRP A 253 -14.34 10.34 27.18
CA TRP A 253 -12.95 9.87 27.07
C TRP A 253 -12.45 9.09 28.29
N ASP A 254 -13.35 8.71 29.18
CA ASP A 254 -13.01 7.94 30.34
C ASP A 254 -12.99 6.45 30.03
N HIS A 255 -11.85 5.81 30.14
CA HIS A 255 -11.67 4.39 29.86
C HIS A 255 -12.32 3.46 30.90
N ASP A 256 -12.68 3.98 32.07
CA ASP A 256 -13.33 3.21 33.12
C ASP A 256 -14.89 3.26 33.02
N SER A 257 -15.40 3.82 31.96
CA SER A 257 -16.85 4.01 31.73
C SER A 257 -17.44 3.02 30.74
#